data_5268e814d4d3ebf4e9aae005b9bf0b95
#
_entry.id   5268e814d4d3ebf4e9aae005b9bf0b95
#
_cell.length_a   1.000
_cell.length_b   1.000
_cell.length_c   1.000
_cell.angle_alpha   90.00
_cell.angle_beta   90.00
_cell.angle_gamma   90.00
#
_symmetry.space_group_name_H-M   'P 1'
#
loop_
_entity.id
_entity.type
_entity.pdbx_description
1 polymer ?
#
loop_
_entity_poly.entity_id
_entity_poly.type
_entity_poly.pdbx_seq_one_letter_code
_entity_poly.pdbx_strand_id
1 'polypeptide(L)'
;MALTVPTTQQQKASNLSNLEGNLGQTAPINDKAFLRVLAAMDALGFTTLYKYAVERTRQTLALTATGSDIDIIGNEYGVTRKAAITARLTATLPATTGTSIPAGTAFVGDANGVTYNTIATAVAAAGVATLTMDAEEPGTAGNLLVSDTLSIQTQIAGATTTATVTVVVTTGAEAETDEAYRVRVLDEVRSEGGGGNSFDYRKWAQEVDGV
;
A
#
# COMPACT_ATOMS: atom_id res chain seq x y z
N MET A 1 19.47 12.88 21.47
CA MET A 1 18.59 13.34 22.55
C MET A 1 17.16 13.21 22.06
N ALA A 2 16.31 12.40 22.72
CA ALA A 2 14.92 12.27 22.30
C ALA A 2 14.18 13.58 22.59
N LEU A 3 13.58 14.19 21.57
CA LEU A 3 12.69 15.35 21.74
C LEU A 3 11.42 14.90 22.48
N THR A 4 11.32 15.26 23.76
CA THR A 4 10.13 14.96 24.55
C THR A 4 9.09 16.05 24.32
N VAL A 5 7.97 15.69 23.69
CA VAL A 5 6.83 16.60 23.50
C VAL A 5 6.11 16.75 24.85
N PRO A 6 5.94 17.96 25.39
CA PRO A 6 5.20 18.15 26.62
C PRO A 6 3.73 17.77 26.42
N THR A 7 3.11 17.21 27.45
CA THR A 7 1.68 16.96 27.42
C THR A 7 0.89 18.28 27.44
N THR A 8 -0.35 18.28 26.96
CA THR A 8 -1.20 19.48 26.97
C THR A 8 -1.39 20.04 28.39
N GLN A 9 -1.43 19.18 29.41
CA GLN A 9 -1.52 19.61 30.80
C GLN A 9 -0.23 20.30 31.29
N GLN A 10 0.94 19.73 30.96
CA GLN A 10 2.23 20.37 31.30
C GLN A 10 2.37 21.72 30.60
N GLN A 11 2.00 21.80 29.33
CA GLN A 11 2.05 23.05 28.56
C GLN A 11 1.05 24.08 29.11
N LYS A 12 -0.18 23.66 29.48
CA LYS A 12 -1.17 24.51 30.15
C LYS A 12 -0.64 25.08 31.47
N ALA A 13 -0.01 24.24 32.31
CA ALA A 13 0.58 24.65 33.57
C ALA A 13 1.72 25.67 33.36
N SER A 14 2.60 25.42 32.39
CA SER A 14 3.68 26.33 32.03
C SER A 14 3.16 27.70 31.54
N ASN A 15 2.17 27.67 30.62
CA ASN A 15 1.56 28.89 30.08
C ASN A 15 0.85 29.69 31.16
N LEU A 16 0.12 29.00 32.05
CA LEU A 16 -0.56 29.66 33.18
C LEU A 16 0.43 30.33 34.11
N SER A 17 1.50 29.65 34.50
CA SER A 17 2.57 30.21 35.35
C SER A 17 3.23 31.42 34.70
N ASN A 18 3.47 31.39 33.39
CA ASN A 18 4.02 32.54 32.65
C ASN A 18 3.04 33.72 32.62
N LEU A 19 1.75 33.45 32.41
CA LEU A 19 0.72 34.53 32.44
C LEU A 19 0.60 35.15 33.82
N GLU A 20 0.56 34.34 34.89
CA GLU A 20 0.51 34.81 36.28
C GLU A 20 1.75 35.63 36.65
N GLY A 21 2.92 35.17 36.26
CA GLY A 21 4.18 35.88 36.49
C GLY A 21 4.25 37.23 35.78
N ASN A 22 3.86 37.30 34.52
CA ASN A 22 3.88 38.53 33.73
C ASN A 22 2.83 39.54 34.15
N LEU A 23 1.67 39.08 34.61
CA LEU A 23 0.59 39.96 35.03
C LEU A 23 0.68 40.33 36.52
N GLY A 24 1.52 39.69 37.30
CA GLY A 24 1.61 39.85 38.75
C GLY A 24 0.30 39.48 39.46
N GLN A 25 -0.50 38.60 38.89
CA GLN A 25 -1.82 38.18 39.37
C GLN A 25 -1.95 36.67 39.35
N THR A 26 -2.53 36.09 40.40
CA THR A 26 -2.84 34.66 40.43
C THR A 26 -4.21 34.43 39.78
N ALA A 27 -4.31 33.48 38.85
CA ALA A 27 -5.57 33.15 38.23
C ALA A 27 -6.55 32.51 39.22
N PRO A 28 -7.84 32.91 39.21
CA PRO A 28 -8.85 32.27 40.04
C PRO A 28 -8.87 30.75 39.85
N ILE A 29 -9.19 30.01 40.92
CA ILE A 29 -9.16 28.53 40.94
C ILE A 29 -10.22 27.94 39.97
N ASN A 30 -11.23 28.69 39.60
CA ASN A 30 -12.27 28.24 38.68
C ASN A 30 -11.67 27.98 37.27
N ASP A 31 -11.89 26.80 36.74
CA ASP A 31 -11.40 26.39 35.41
C ASP A 31 -11.97 27.23 34.25
N LYS A 32 -13.07 27.93 34.47
CA LYS A 32 -13.68 28.90 33.53
C LYS A 32 -13.09 30.30 33.59
N ALA A 33 -12.13 30.55 34.50
CA ALA A 33 -11.46 31.85 34.56
C ALA A 33 -10.71 32.13 33.25
N PHE A 34 -10.81 33.37 32.77
CA PHE A 34 -10.25 33.77 31.45
C PHE A 34 -8.80 33.35 31.24
N LEU A 35 -7.91 33.56 32.23
CA LEU A 35 -6.51 33.20 32.13
C LEU A 35 -6.29 31.68 31.98
N ARG A 36 -7.12 30.86 32.66
CA ARG A 36 -7.05 29.40 32.57
C ARG A 36 -7.53 28.87 31.21
N VAL A 37 -8.58 29.51 30.68
CA VAL A 37 -9.10 29.18 29.35
C VAL A 37 -8.07 29.58 28.28
N LEU A 38 -7.49 30.78 28.38
CA LEU A 38 -6.45 31.25 27.46
C LEU A 38 -5.24 30.32 27.50
N ALA A 39 -4.70 29.99 28.68
CA ALA A 39 -3.59 29.06 28.84
C ALA A 39 -3.88 27.67 28.24
N ALA A 40 -5.16 27.23 28.34
CA ALA A 40 -5.54 25.93 27.76
C ALA A 40 -5.62 25.97 26.22
N MET A 41 -6.13 27.06 25.64
CA MET A 41 -6.18 27.24 24.19
C MET A 41 -4.75 27.30 23.58
N ASP A 42 -3.88 28.11 24.17
CA ASP A 42 -2.48 28.21 23.75
C ASP A 42 -1.74 26.87 23.91
N ALA A 43 -1.97 26.17 25.02
CA ALA A 43 -1.37 24.85 25.25
C ALA A 43 -1.76 23.83 24.19
N LEU A 44 -3.02 23.84 23.75
CA LEU A 44 -3.48 22.96 22.68
C LEU A 44 -2.78 23.28 21.37
N GLY A 45 -2.70 24.56 21.00
CA GLY A 45 -2.01 25.02 19.80
C GLY A 45 -0.53 24.63 19.78
N PHE A 46 0.21 24.95 20.85
CA PHE A 46 1.64 24.59 20.96
C PHE A 46 1.86 23.09 20.98
N THR A 47 1.05 22.31 21.71
CA THR A 47 1.20 20.85 21.75
C THR A 47 0.99 20.25 20.35
N THR A 48 0.04 20.77 19.58
CA THR A 48 -0.21 20.33 18.19
C THR A 48 0.96 20.66 17.29
N LEU A 49 1.51 21.87 17.40
CA LEU A 49 2.71 22.27 16.63
C LEU A 49 3.94 21.44 16.98
N TYR A 50 4.17 21.14 18.26
CA TYR A 50 5.28 20.26 18.68
C TYR A 50 5.13 18.86 18.10
N LYS A 51 3.91 18.27 18.16
CA LYS A 51 3.66 16.95 17.56
C LYS A 51 3.91 16.96 16.05
N TYR A 52 3.41 17.99 15.39
CA TYR A 52 3.63 18.15 13.95
C TYR A 52 5.13 18.27 13.60
N ALA A 53 5.88 19.09 14.36
CA ALA A 53 7.30 19.27 14.12
C ALA A 53 8.10 17.96 14.33
N VAL A 54 7.79 17.22 15.41
CA VAL A 54 8.42 15.91 15.68
C VAL A 54 8.10 14.92 14.58
N GLU A 55 6.84 14.85 14.14
CA GLU A 55 6.44 13.95 13.06
C GLU A 55 7.14 14.31 11.76
N ARG A 56 7.19 15.59 11.39
CA ARG A 56 7.94 16.04 10.20
C ARG A 56 9.43 15.70 10.27
N THR A 57 10.05 15.85 11.43
CA THR A 57 11.46 15.44 11.61
C THR A 57 11.65 13.93 11.43
N ARG A 58 10.67 13.12 11.88
CA ARG A 58 10.70 11.66 11.66
C ARG A 58 10.58 11.30 10.19
N GLN A 59 9.74 12.01 9.45
CA GLN A 59 9.50 11.75 8.04
C GLN A 59 10.66 12.16 7.13
N THR A 60 11.63 12.94 7.61
CA THR A 60 12.85 13.29 6.83
C THR A 60 13.94 12.23 6.85
N LEU A 61 13.81 11.19 7.68
CA LEU A 61 14.81 10.15 7.82
C LEU A 61 14.32 8.84 7.20
N ALA A 62 15.09 8.23 6.31
CA ALA A 62 14.75 6.94 5.72
C ALA A 62 14.43 5.85 6.75
N LEU A 63 15.06 5.92 7.95
CA LEU A 63 14.84 4.96 9.04
C LEU A 63 13.42 5.03 9.63
N THR A 64 12.78 6.21 9.60
CA THR A 64 11.50 6.45 10.31
C THR A 64 10.39 6.98 9.41
N ALA A 65 10.70 7.35 8.17
CA ALA A 65 9.71 7.79 7.18
C ALA A 65 8.72 6.66 6.83
N THR A 66 7.49 7.03 6.52
CA THR A 66 6.41 6.10 6.16
C THR A 66 5.59 6.64 4.98
N GLY A 67 4.86 5.75 4.29
CA GLY A 67 3.97 6.13 3.20
C GLY A 67 4.70 6.89 2.08
N SER A 68 4.14 8.02 1.64
CA SER A 68 4.71 8.83 0.57
C SER A 68 6.07 9.44 0.87
N ASP A 69 6.40 9.69 2.15
CA ASP A 69 7.66 10.34 2.51
C ASP A 69 8.85 9.38 2.33
N ILE A 70 8.68 8.09 2.64
CA ILE A 70 9.72 7.10 2.34
C ILE A 70 9.83 6.84 0.84
N ASP A 71 8.72 6.96 0.07
CA ASP A 71 8.76 6.83 -1.39
C ASP A 71 9.56 7.97 -2.03
N ILE A 72 9.43 9.19 -1.52
CA ILE A 72 10.23 10.35 -1.96
C ILE A 72 11.72 10.09 -1.72
N ILE A 73 12.07 9.67 -0.49
CA ILE A 73 13.45 9.36 -0.13
C ILE A 73 14.01 8.24 -1.00
N GLY A 74 13.27 7.15 -1.18
CA GLY A 74 13.73 6.03 -1.99
C GLY A 74 13.95 6.41 -3.45
N ASN A 75 13.07 7.23 -4.01
CA ASN A 75 13.22 7.73 -5.38
C ASN A 75 14.47 8.62 -5.56
N GLU A 76 14.87 9.39 -4.56
CA GLU A 76 16.12 10.17 -4.58
C GLU A 76 17.35 9.26 -4.73
N TYR A 77 17.29 8.04 -4.18
CA TYR A 77 18.35 7.03 -4.28
C TYR A 77 18.12 6.02 -5.42
N GLY A 78 17.14 6.28 -6.30
CA GLY A 78 16.84 5.41 -7.45
C GLY A 78 16.15 4.08 -7.08
N VAL A 79 15.68 3.93 -5.85
CA VAL A 79 14.94 2.76 -5.39
C VAL A 79 13.44 3.05 -5.49
N THR A 80 12.73 2.34 -6.37
CA THR A 80 11.28 2.43 -6.50
C THR A 80 10.59 1.33 -5.72
N ARG A 81 9.41 1.63 -5.13
CA ARG A 81 8.58 0.63 -4.46
C ARG A 81 8.03 -0.38 -5.47
N LYS A 82 8.03 -1.65 -5.11
CA LYS A 82 7.38 -2.70 -5.91
C LYS A 82 5.86 -2.54 -5.79
N ALA A 83 5.22 -2.32 -6.95
CA ALA A 83 3.76 -2.23 -7.02
C ALA A 83 3.11 -3.59 -6.79
N ALA A 84 1.84 -3.59 -6.41
CA ALA A 84 1.05 -4.80 -6.38
C ALA A 84 0.93 -5.41 -7.77
N ILE A 85 0.92 -6.73 -7.85
CA ILE A 85 0.82 -7.49 -9.09
C ILE A 85 -0.58 -8.09 -9.18
N THR A 86 -1.21 -7.92 -10.34
CA THR A 86 -2.52 -8.50 -10.62
C THR A 86 -2.39 -9.98 -10.98
N ALA A 87 -3.25 -10.82 -10.41
CA ALA A 87 -3.32 -12.22 -10.79
C ALA A 87 -3.84 -12.36 -12.22
N ARG A 88 -3.11 -13.12 -13.05
CA ARG A 88 -3.51 -13.48 -14.41
C ARG A 88 -3.64 -14.98 -14.52
N LEU A 89 -4.74 -15.42 -15.13
CA LEU A 89 -5.02 -16.84 -15.29
C LEU A 89 -5.58 -17.14 -16.68
N THR A 90 -5.46 -18.39 -17.07
CA THR A 90 -6.13 -18.95 -18.24
C THR A 90 -7.18 -19.94 -17.75
N ALA A 91 -8.40 -19.78 -18.23
CA ALA A 91 -9.51 -20.67 -17.92
C ALA A 91 -10.16 -21.21 -19.21
N THR A 92 -10.76 -22.37 -19.13
CA THR A 92 -11.55 -22.96 -20.20
C THR A 92 -13.03 -22.87 -19.89
N LEU A 93 -13.80 -22.37 -20.84
CA LEU A 93 -15.26 -22.26 -20.79
C LEU A 93 -15.86 -23.17 -21.84
N PRO A 94 -16.64 -24.21 -21.49
CA PRO A 94 -17.38 -24.99 -22.47
C PRO A 94 -18.38 -24.10 -23.20
N ALA A 95 -18.34 -24.12 -24.54
CA ALA A 95 -19.20 -23.28 -25.36
C ALA A 95 -19.40 -23.92 -26.76
N THR A 96 -20.49 -23.64 -27.41
CA THR A 96 -20.73 -24.07 -28.80
C THR A 96 -19.64 -23.49 -29.71
N THR A 97 -19.10 -24.31 -30.59
CA THR A 97 -18.07 -23.87 -31.56
C THR A 97 -18.56 -22.64 -32.34
N GLY A 98 -17.75 -21.62 -32.42
CA GLY A 98 -18.06 -20.32 -33.02
C GLY A 98 -18.66 -19.29 -32.07
N THR A 99 -19.00 -19.66 -30.83
CA THR A 99 -19.41 -18.67 -29.79
C THR A 99 -18.25 -17.73 -29.48
N SER A 100 -18.52 -16.44 -29.55
CA SER A 100 -17.56 -15.38 -29.24
C SER A 100 -17.79 -14.87 -27.81
N ILE A 101 -16.75 -14.87 -27.00
CA ILE A 101 -16.70 -14.27 -25.66
C ILE A 101 -15.90 -12.96 -25.78
N PRO A 102 -16.55 -11.78 -25.64
CA PRO A 102 -15.87 -10.49 -25.78
C PRO A 102 -14.80 -10.24 -24.71
N ALA A 103 -13.82 -9.42 -25.03
CA ALA A 103 -12.94 -8.83 -24.02
C ALA A 103 -13.76 -8.00 -23.02
N GLY A 104 -13.35 -7.97 -21.75
CA GLY A 104 -14.07 -7.31 -20.68
C GLY A 104 -15.27 -8.10 -20.14
N THR A 105 -15.46 -9.36 -20.56
CA THR A 105 -16.47 -10.22 -19.93
C THR A 105 -16.07 -10.55 -18.51
N ALA A 106 -16.96 -10.25 -17.56
CA ALA A 106 -16.72 -10.42 -16.14
C ALA A 106 -17.11 -11.83 -15.65
N PHE A 107 -16.21 -12.43 -14.89
CA PHE A 107 -16.38 -13.69 -14.17
C PHE A 107 -16.10 -13.47 -12.68
N VAL A 108 -16.75 -14.23 -11.83
CA VAL A 108 -16.48 -14.23 -10.38
C VAL A 108 -15.86 -15.56 -9.99
N GLY A 109 -14.76 -15.51 -9.27
CA GLY A 109 -14.12 -16.72 -8.71
C GLY A 109 -14.99 -17.30 -7.60
N ASP A 110 -15.42 -18.56 -7.74
CA ASP A 110 -16.32 -19.21 -6.77
C ASP A 110 -15.62 -19.42 -5.42
N ALA A 111 -14.29 -19.56 -5.41
CA ALA A 111 -13.48 -19.79 -4.20
C ALA A 111 -13.16 -18.50 -3.43
N ASN A 112 -12.99 -17.36 -4.11
CA ASN A 112 -12.54 -16.11 -3.49
C ASN A 112 -13.48 -14.91 -3.66
N GLY A 113 -14.53 -15.02 -4.50
CA GLY A 113 -15.48 -13.93 -4.75
C GLY A 113 -14.93 -12.74 -5.54
N VAL A 114 -13.70 -12.83 -6.07
CA VAL A 114 -13.05 -11.76 -6.82
C VAL A 114 -13.53 -11.78 -8.27
N THR A 115 -13.70 -10.59 -8.85
CA THR A 115 -14.04 -10.42 -10.27
C THR A 115 -12.81 -10.53 -11.15
N TYR A 116 -12.96 -11.23 -12.28
CA TYR A 116 -11.93 -11.40 -13.32
C TYR A 116 -12.51 -10.95 -14.65
N ASN A 117 -11.74 -10.17 -15.40
CA ASN A 117 -12.16 -9.67 -16.70
C ASN A 117 -11.30 -10.30 -17.81
N THR A 118 -11.95 -10.78 -18.87
CA THR A 118 -11.24 -11.27 -20.04
C THR A 118 -10.47 -10.14 -20.72
N ILE A 119 -9.17 -10.35 -21.00
CA ILE A 119 -8.30 -9.33 -21.62
C ILE A 119 -8.42 -9.29 -23.14
N ALA A 120 -8.89 -10.36 -23.76
CA ALA A 120 -9.05 -10.46 -25.20
C ALA A 120 -10.33 -11.23 -25.54
N THR A 121 -10.88 -10.94 -26.74
CA THR A 121 -12.00 -11.72 -27.27
C THR A 121 -11.53 -13.13 -27.61
N ALA A 122 -12.25 -14.14 -27.12
CA ALA A 122 -12.01 -15.54 -27.40
C ALA A 122 -13.18 -16.14 -28.20
N VAL A 123 -12.85 -16.99 -29.16
CA VAL A 123 -13.85 -17.72 -29.94
C VAL A 123 -13.73 -19.20 -29.62
N ALA A 124 -14.87 -19.83 -29.29
CA ALA A 124 -14.92 -21.25 -28.98
C ALA A 124 -14.53 -22.10 -30.18
N ALA A 125 -13.59 -23.01 -30.00
CA ALA A 125 -13.15 -24.01 -30.97
C ALA A 125 -13.29 -25.40 -30.35
N ALA A 126 -13.77 -26.35 -31.11
CA ALA A 126 -13.99 -27.74 -30.66
C ALA A 126 -14.78 -27.86 -29.34
N GLY A 127 -15.78 -26.96 -29.14
CA GLY A 127 -16.64 -26.99 -27.96
C GLY A 127 -16.12 -26.28 -26.72
N VAL A 128 -14.96 -25.60 -26.79
CA VAL A 128 -14.34 -24.92 -25.67
C VAL A 128 -13.77 -23.55 -26.08
N ALA A 129 -13.96 -22.53 -25.27
CA ALA A 129 -13.27 -21.25 -25.37
C ALA A 129 -12.15 -21.18 -24.33
N THR A 130 -10.94 -20.84 -24.76
CA THR A 130 -9.81 -20.56 -23.86
C THR A 130 -9.77 -19.06 -23.59
N LEU A 131 -9.92 -18.68 -22.32
CA LEU A 131 -9.99 -17.31 -21.86
C LEU A 131 -8.73 -16.96 -21.10
N THR A 132 -8.13 -15.83 -21.43
CA THR A 132 -7.10 -15.23 -20.57
C THR A 132 -7.74 -14.05 -19.86
N MET A 133 -7.61 -13.99 -18.54
CA MET A 133 -8.28 -12.99 -17.71
C MET A 133 -7.38 -12.50 -16.58
N ASP A 134 -7.62 -11.24 -16.21
CA ASP A 134 -6.95 -10.58 -15.09
C ASP A 134 -7.96 -10.37 -13.96
N ALA A 135 -7.50 -10.51 -12.73
CA ALA A 135 -8.26 -10.05 -11.58
C ALA A 135 -8.50 -8.53 -11.67
N GLU A 136 -9.65 -8.06 -11.24
CA GLU A 136 -10.00 -6.64 -11.31
C GLU A 136 -9.08 -5.80 -10.44
N GLU A 137 -8.71 -6.31 -9.26
CA GLU A 137 -7.82 -5.65 -8.32
C GLU A 137 -6.49 -6.41 -8.19
N PRO A 138 -5.36 -5.69 -8.09
CA PRO A 138 -4.07 -6.30 -7.80
C PRO A 138 -4.02 -6.79 -6.35
N GLY A 139 -3.15 -7.76 -6.08
CA GLY A 139 -2.98 -8.33 -4.76
C GLY A 139 -3.19 -9.82 -4.72
N THR A 140 -2.98 -10.40 -3.55
CA THR A 140 -3.09 -11.84 -3.33
C THR A 140 -4.52 -12.36 -3.30
N ALA A 141 -5.51 -11.48 -3.07
CA ALA A 141 -6.93 -11.84 -3.06
C ALA A 141 -7.41 -12.43 -4.39
N GLY A 142 -6.79 -12.00 -5.52
CA GLY A 142 -7.07 -12.51 -6.87
C GLY A 142 -6.43 -13.86 -7.21
N ASN A 143 -5.79 -14.54 -6.27
CA ASN A 143 -5.13 -15.82 -6.56
C ASN A 143 -6.13 -16.98 -6.54
N LEU A 144 -6.15 -17.76 -7.60
CA LEU A 144 -6.87 -19.03 -7.72
C LEU A 144 -5.90 -20.15 -8.04
N LEU A 145 -6.32 -21.37 -7.77
CA LEU A 145 -5.57 -22.57 -8.09
C LEU A 145 -6.09 -23.18 -9.41
N VAL A 146 -5.26 -24.02 -10.01
CA VAL A 146 -5.69 -24.85 -11.14
C VAL A 146 -6.83 -25.75 -10.68
N SER A 147 -7.86 -25.86 -11.49
CA SER A 147 -9.14 -26.53 -11.25
C SER A 147 -10.18 -25.75 -10.45
N ASP A 148 -9.86 -24.55 -9.95
CA ASP A 148 -10.88 -23.66 -9.39
C ASP A 148 -11.85 -23.22 -10.49
N THR A 149 -13.08 -22.89 -10.09
CA THR A 149 -14.14 -22.49 -10.98
C THR A 149 -14.46 -21.00 -10.90
N LEU A 150 -14.91 -20.47 -12.03
CA LEU A 150 -15.35 -19.09 -12.17
C LEU A 150 -16.74 -19.08 -12.80
N SER A 151 -17.65 -18.31 -12.22
CA SER A 151 -19.01 -18.13 -12.72
C SER A 151 -19.13 -16.84 -13.53
N ILE A 152 -19.68 -16.93 -14.75
CA ILE A 152 -19.89 -15.76 -15.59
C ILE A 152 -20.99 -14.86 -15.00
N GLN A 153 -20.76 -13.55 -14.95
CA GLN A 153 -21.77 -12.60 -14.44
C GLN A 153 -22.90 -12.35 -15.43
N THR A 154 -22.61 -12.29 -16.72
CA THR A 154 -23.58 -12.04 -17.76
C THR A 154 -23.60 -13.21 -18.72
N GLN A 155 -24.71 -13.94 -18.78
CA GLN A 155 -24.89 -15.12 -19.64
C GLN A 155 -24.66 -14.80 -21.11
N ILE A 156 -23.79 -15.56 -21.75
CA ILE A 156 -23.56 -15.51 -23.20
C ILE A 156 -24.28 -16.70 -23.88
N ALA A 157 -25.05 -16.42 -24.91
CA ALA A 157 -25.73 -17.48 -25.66
C ALA A 157 -24.74 -18.45 -26.30
N GLY A 158 -24.92 -19.74 -26.07
CA GLY A 158 -24.02 -20.78 -26.56
C GLY A 158 -22.84 -21.10 -25.66
N ALA A 159 -22.67 -20.41 -24.52
CA ALA A 159 -21.66 -20.72 -23.51
C ALA A 159 -22.29 -21.24 -22.21
N THR A 160 -21.57 -22.08 -21.48
CA THR A 160 -21.94 -22.48 -20.11
C THR A 160 -21.74 -21.33 -19.13
N THR A 161 -22.22 -21.48 -17.90
CA THR A 161 -22.09 -20.47 -16.85
C THR A 161 -20.77 -20.55 -16.09
N THR A 162 -20.04 -21.67 -16.20
CA THR A 162 -18.86 -21.97 -15.37
C THR A 162 -17.63 -22.22 -16.24
N ALA A 163 -16.58 -21.49 -15.98
CA ALA A 163 -15.24 -21.71 -16.52
C ALA A 163 -14.37 -22.38 -15.48
N THR A 164 -13.38 -23.16 -15.92
CA THR A 164 -12.40 -23.83 -15.03
C THR A 164 -11.00 -23.31 -15.30
N VAL A 165 -10.28 -22.94 -14.25
CA VAL A 165 -8.89 -22.49 -14.32
C VAL A 165 -7.98 -23.65 -14.77
N THR A 166 -7.23 -23.43 -15.84
CA THR A 166 -6.30 -24.43 -16.38
C THR A 166 -4.84 -24.07 -16.14
N VAL A 167 -4.52 -22.77 -16.15
CA VAL A 167 -3.15 -22.28 -15.92
C VAL A 167 -3.19 -21.01 -15.11
N VAL A 168 -2.35 -20.89 -14.10
CA VAL A 168 -2.02 -19.64 -13.41
C VAL A 168 -0.82 -19.04 -14.15
N VAL A 169 -1.05 -17.95 -14.88
CA VAL A 169 -0.01 -17.27 -15.69
C VAL A 169 0.85 -16.37 -14.82
N THR A 170 0.19 -15.58 -13.95
CA THR A 170 0.87 -14.68 -13.00
C THR A 170 0.14 -14.76 -11.66
N THR A 171 0.89 -14.99 -10.60
CA THR A 171 0.37 -14.94 -9.25
C THR A 171 0.30 -13.48 -8.78
N GLY A 172 -0.85 -13.07 -8.29
CA GLY A 172 -1.03 -11.76 -7.69
C GLY A 172 -0.22 -11.62 -6.41
N ALA A 173 0.34 -10.44 -6.21
CA ALA A 173 1.11 -10.10 -5.02
C ALA A 173 0.73 -8.72 -4.51
N GLU A 174 0.81 -8.54 -3.20
CA GLU A 174 0.59 -7.24 -2.56
C GLU A 174 1.70 -6.24 -2.92
N ALA A 175 1.38 -4.95 -2.82
CA ALA A 175 2.41 -3.92 -2.87
C ALA A 175 3.42 -4.12 -1.75
N GLU A 176 4.66 -3.76 -2.01
CA GLU A 176 5.73 -3.83 -1.03
C GLU A 176 5.40 -2.98 0.21
N THR A 177 5.53 -3.57 1.40
CA THR A 177 5.29 -2.86 2.67
C THR A 177 6.36 -1.79 2.93
N ASP A 178 6.03 -0.78 3.76
CA ASP A 178 6.99 0.26 4.16
C ASP A 178 8.26 -0.33 4.77
N GLU A 179 8.13 -1.42 5.56
CA GLU A 179 9.26 -2.09 6.19
C GLU A 179 10.18 -2.76 5.19
N ALA A 180 9.62 -3.50 4.24
CA ALA A 180 10.40 -4.19 3.20
C ALA A 180 11.09 -3.17 2.28
N TYR A 181 10.35 -2.13 1.89
CA TYR A 181 10.88 -1.06 1.06
C TYR A 181 11.99 -0.28 1.77
N ARG A 182 11.81 0.04 3.06
CA ARG A 182 12.82 0.72 3.90
C ARG A 182 14.14 -0.05 3.95
N VAL A 183 14.09 -1.39 4.06
CA VAL A 183 15.30 -2.21 4.04
C VAL A 183 16.07 -1.99 2.75
N ARG A 184 15.41 -2.01 1.58
CA ARG A 184 16.03 -1.78 0.28
C ARG A 184 16.59 -0.36 0.14
N VAL A 185 15.82 0.64 0.59
CA VAL A 185 16.29 2.05 0.58
C VAL A 185 17.51 2.23 1.47
N LEU A 186 17.49 1.68 2.69
CA LEU A 186 18.64 1.76 3.61
C LEU A 186 19.85 0.98 3.11
N ASP A 187 19.64 -0.14 2.44
CA ASP A 187 20.72 -0.89 1.81
C ASP A 187 21.37 -0.05 0.70
N GLU A 188 20.59 0.64 -0.13
CA GLU A 188 21.13 1.51 -1.17
C GLU A 188 21.83 2.74 -0.59
N VAL A 189 21.22 3.42 0.41
CA VAL A 189 21.82 4.58 1.11
C VAL A 189 23.14 4.23 1.76
N ARG A 190 23.28 3.02 2.29
CA ARG A 190 24.50 2.53 2.95
C ARG A 190 25.52 1.94 1.98
N SER A 191 25.12 1.70 0.74
CA SER A 191 26.02 1.18 -0.27
C SER A 191 26.97 2.30 -0.71
N GLU A 192 28.16 2.29 -0.17
CA GLU A 192 29.25 3.07 -0.76
C GLU A 192 29.63 2.43 -2.10
N GLY A 193 29.09 3.00 -3.19
CA GLY A 193 29.19 2.41 -4.51
C GLY A 193 30.60 2.33 -5.07
N GLY A 194 30.91 1.24 -5.78
CA GLY A 194 31.86 1.26 -6.87
C GLY A 194 33.29 0.83 -6.59
N GLY A 195 33.52 -0.19 -5.77
CA GLY A 195 34.88 -0.71 -5.62
C GLY A 195 35.02 -2.24 -5.66
N GLY A 196 33.91 -2.98 -5.93
CA GLY A 196 33.91 -4.44 -5.83
C GLY A 196 33.93 -4.93 -4.39
N ASN A 197 33.22 -4.24 -3.50
CA ASN A 197 33.00 -4.71 -2.13
C ASN A 197 31.92 -5.82 -2.12
N SER A 198 31.71 -6.47 -0.98
CA SER A 198 30.75 -7.57 -0.85
C SER A 198 29.29 -7.16 -1.16
N PHE A 199 28.97 -5.88 -1.06
CA PHE A 199 27.67 -5.30 -1.41
C PHE A 199 27.51 -5.22 -2.93
N ASP A 200 28.53 -4.77 -3.66
CA ASP A 200 28.50 -4.69 -5.14
C ASP A 200 28.29 -6.07 -5.76
N TYR A 201 28.99 -7.09 -5.26
CA TYR A 201 28.81 -8.48 -5.74
C TYR A 201 27.40 -9.00 -5.46
N ARG A 202 26.80 -8.69 -4.31
CA ARG A 202 25.42 -9.08 -3.99
C ARG A 202 24.43 -8.36 -4.90
N LYS A 203 24.62 -7.07 -5.14
CA LYS A 203 23.78 -6.27 -6.04
C LYS A 203 23.84 -6.80 -7.46
N TRP A 204 25.04 -7.05 -7.99
CA TRP A 204 25.22 -7.61 -9.32
C TRP A 204 24.62 -9.01 -9.47
N ALA A 205 24.71 -9.83 -8.42
CA ALA A 205 24.07 -11.15 -8.44
C ALA A 205 22.53 -11.06 -8.47
N GLN A 206 21.94 -10.05 -7.80
CA GLN A 206 20.50 -9.82 -7.80
C GLN A 206 19.97 -9.17 -9.09
N GLU A 207 20.83 -8.54 -9.89
CA GLU A 207 20.50 -7.99 -11.21
C GLU A 207 20.42 -9.07 -12.30
N VAL A 208 20.90 -10.29 -12.01
CA VAL A 208 20.80 -11.42 -12.94
C VAL A 208 19.43 -12.08 -12.79
N ASP A 209 18.67 -12.12 -13.88
CA ASP A 209 17.36 -12.78 -13.91
C ASP A 209 17.48 -14.26 -13.55
N GLY A 210 16.74 -14.69 -12.53
CA GLY A 210 16.65 -16.09 -12.12
C GLY A 210 17.51 -16.47 -10.90
N VAL A 211 18.10 -15.49 -10.20
CA VAL A 211 18.81 -15.70 -8.93
C VAL A 211 17.96 -15.22 -7.75
#